data_eb3d5b90044720385ef8be3e4b106694
#
_entry.id   eb3d5b90044720385ef8be3e4b106694
#
_cell.length_a   1.000
_cell.length_b   1.000
_cell.length_c   1.000
_cell.angle_alpha   90.00
_cell.angle_beta   90.00
_cell.angle_gamma   90.00
#
_symmetry.space_group_name_H-M   'P 1'
#
loop_
_entity.id
_entity.type
_entity.pdbx_description
1 polymer ?
#
loop_
_entity_poly.entity_id
_entity_poly.type
_entity_poly.pdbx_seq_one_letter_code
_entity_poly.pdbx_strand_id
1 'polypeptide(L)'
;MAVGSALACLGTAHELVNLRKLRRPPADPASVVSAVSVLIPARDEAHRIAATIESVLGQRGVPDLEILVLDDGSTDGTAEVVRRAAAGDPRLKILTGAVLPPGWLGKPHACAQLSAVARGEVLVFVDADVVLAPTAVAAAAAMMAGGRPMALISVWPRQLATGVLGHLIQPLLAWSWLTTLPLGIAERSRRPSMAVANGQFLAVDAAALTRAGGWAAVRGEVLDDIGLARAVRLADGRTGVADGSALATCRMYATGPEVAAGYRKSLWAAFGSPGGAVAVGTALAVVYVLPAAAALTGSRVGALGYAAGVVGRWTARRWCRSGGPADALDAAAHPVSIVALLVLLASSWSGRRRGTLHWKGRRL
;
A
#
# COMPACT_ATOMS: atom_id res chain seq x y z
N MET A 1 0.42 8.90 31.23
CA MET A 1 -0.08 10.05 30.46
C MET A 1 1.08 10.91 29.90
N ALA A 2 1.95 11.52 30.74
CA ALA A 2 3.04 12.39 30.23
C ALA A 2 3.93 11.70 29.19
N VAL A 3 4.31 10.44 29.41
CA VAL A 3 5.08 9.64 28.43
C VAL A 3 4.32 9.47 27.13
N GLY A 4 3.02 9.14 27.17
CA GLY A 4 2.20 9.00 25.97
C GLY A 4 2.12 10.29 25.16
N SER A 5 1.87 11.43 25.82
CA SER A 5 1.84 12.75 25.17
C SER A 5 3.19 13.14 24.58
N ALA A 6 4.31 12.86 25.27
CA ALA A 6 5.66 13.10 24.74
C ALA A 6 5.94 12.25 23.49
N LEU A 7 5.56 10.97 23.52
CA LEU A 7 5.72 10.07 22.35
C LEU A 7 4.82 10.51 21.18
N ALA A 8 3.61 11.00 21.42
CA ALA A 8 2.76 11.55 20.37
C ALA A 8 3.43 12.77 19.70
N CYS A 9 3.99 13.69 20.50
CA CYS A 9 4.72 14.85 19.98
C CYS A 9 5.96 14.42 19.17
N LEU A 10 6.75 13.46 19.67
CA LEU A 10 7.91 12.94 18.97
C LEU A 10 7.53 12.25 17.66
N GLY A 11 6.48 11.42 17.65
CA GLY A 11 5.97 10.77 16.45
C GLY A 11 5.55 11.78 15.39
N THR A 12 4.82 12.82 15.77
CA THR A 12 4.41 13.90 14.85
C THR A 12 5.61 14.70 14.33
N ALA A 13 6.58 15.04 15.20
CA ALA A 13 7.80 15.71 14.76
C ALA A 13 8.62 14.84 13.79
N HIS A 14 8.72 13.54 14.06
CA HIS A 14 9.37 12.57 13.17
C HIS A 14 8.66 12.47 11.81
N GLU A 15 7.33 12.41 11.80
CA GLU A 15 6.52 12.44 10.59
C GLU A 15 6.81 13.68 9.73
N LEU A 16 6.85 14.87 10.33
CA LEU A 16 7.16 16.12 9.63
C LEU A 16 8.56 16.08 8.98
N VAL A 17 9.53 15.45 9.64
CA VAL A 17 10.87 15.21 9.06
C VAL A 17 10.79 14.23 7.89
N ASN A 18 10.03 13.15 8.01
CA ASN A 18 9.84 12.16 6.95
C ASN A 18 9.15 12.74 5.73
N LEU A 19 8.13 13.57 5.90
CA LEU A 19 7.43 14.25 4.79
C LEU A 19 8.36 15.14 3.95
N ARG A 20 9.41 15.71 4.56
CA ARG A 20 10.43 16.48 3.83
C ARG A 20 11.42 15.59 3.08
N LYS A 21 11.63 14.36 3.53
CA LYS A 21 12.59 13.39 2.95
C LYS A 21 11.94 12.43 1.95
N LEU A 22 10.63 12.38 1.94
CA LEU A 22 9.89 11.48 1.07
C LEU A 22 10.17 11.83 -0.39
N ARG A 23 10.46 10.79 -1.19
CA ARG A 23 10.68 10.94 -2.63
C ARG A 23 9.46 11.51 -3.31
N ARG A 24 9.67 12.50 -4.15
CA ARG A 24 8.65 13.06 -5.01
C ARG A 24 8.95 12.68 -6.46
N PRO A 25 7.95 12.20 -7.20
CA PRO A 25 8.12 11.92 -8.61
C PRO A 25 8.43 13.21 -9.40
N PRO A 26 9.17 13.13 -10.51
CA PRO A 26 9.33 14.23 -11.41
C PRO A 26 7.96 14.66 -11.97
N ALA A 27 7.74 15.97 -12.06
CA ALA A 27 6.49 16.53 -12.59
C ALA A 27 6.36 16.28 -14.10
N ASP A 28 7.49 16.37 -14.81
CA ASP A 28 7.62 16.07 -16.23
C ASP A 28 8.74 15.04 -16.43
N PRO A 29 8.41 13.74 -16.36
CA PRO A 29 9.40 12.70 -16.53
C PRO A 29 9.86 12.62 -18.00
N ALA A 30 11.18 12.48 -18.20
CA ALA A 30 11.71 12.17 -19.51
C ALA A 30 11.14 10.83 -20.04
N SER A 31 11.12 10.66 -21.35
CA SER A 31 10.72 9.40 -21.96
C SER A 31 11.62 8.26 -21.48
N VAL A 32 11.00 7.12 -21.13
CA VAL A 32 11.70 5.94 -20.64
C VAL A 32 12.31 5.20 -21.82
N VAL A 33 13.60 4.86 -21.71
CA VAL A 33 14.34 4.12 -22.76
C VAL A 33 14.15 2.62 -22.61
N SER A 34 14.08 2.12 -21.36
CA SER A 34 13.90 0.70 -21.06
C SER A 34 12.50 0.21 -21.39
N ALA A 35 12.38 -1.06 -21.78
CA ALA A 35 11.09 -1.74 -21.91
C ALA A 35 10.41 -1.85 -20.55
N VAL A 36 9.12 -1.54 -20.49
CA VAL A 36 8.30 -1.58 -19.28
C VAL A 36 7.11 -2.51 -19.45
N SER A 37 6.92 -3.43 -18.52
CA SER A 37 5.70 -4.24 -18.44
C SER A 37 4.85 -3.78 -17.26
N VAL A 38 3.61 -3.37 -17.52
CA VAL A 38 2.59 -3.13 -16.49
C VAL A 38 1.82 -4.42 -16.26
N LEU A 39 1.80 -4.88 -15.01
CA LEU A 39 1.34 -6.20 -14.59
C LEU A 39 0.16 -6.03 -13.62
N ILE A 40 -1.03 -6.52 -14.03
CA ILE A 40 -2.29 -6.33 -13.30
C ILE A 40 -2.86 -7.69 -12.91
N PRO A 41 -2.70 -8.14 -11.68
CA PRO A 41 -3.40 -9.32 -11.18
C PRO A 41 -4.87 -8.95 -10.89
N ALA A 42 -5.82 -9.71 -11.42
CA ALA A 42 -7.25 -9.45 -11.26
C ALA A 42 -7.99 -10.72 -10.81
N ARG A 43 -8.91 -10.56 -9.84
CA ARG A 43 -9.87 -11.58 -9.45
C ARG A 43 -11.13 -10.92 -8.90
N ASP A 44 -12.26 -11.15 -9.54
CA ASP A 44 -13.57 -10.59 -9.17
C ASP A 44 -13.51 -9.06 -8.99
N GLU A 45 -13.10 -8.35 -10.08
CA GLU A 45 -12.89 -6.89 -10.13
C GLU A 45 -13.73 -6.21 -11.23
N ALA A 46 -14.75 -6.89 -11.78
CA ALA A 46 -15.54 -6.38 -12.92
C ALA A 46 -16.10 -4.97 -12.69
N HIS A 47 -16.41 -4.63 -11.43
CA HIS A 47 -17.02 -3.35 -11.07
C HIS A 47 -16.06 -2.15 -11.04
N ARG A 48 -14.74 -2.36 -11.16
CA ARG A 48 -13.75 -1.27 -11.05
C ARG A 48 -12.59 -1.33 -12.03
N ILE A 49 -12.25 -2.51 -12.58
CA ILE A 49 -11.06 -2.71 -13.40
C ILE A 49 -11.04 -1.88 -14.69
N ALA A 50 -12.17 -1.52 -15.26
CA ALA A 50 -12.24 -0.75 -16.50
C ALA A 50 -11.44 0.56 -16.42
N ALA A 51 -11.64 1.34 -15.37
CA ALA A 51 -10.91 2.60 -15.17
C ALA A 51 -9.40 2.40 -15.01
N THR A 52 -8.98 1.29 -14.39
CA THR A 52 -7.56 0.91 -14.31
C THR A 52 -7.00 0.65 -15.71
N ILE A 53 -7.67 -0.16 -16.51
CA ILE A 53 -7.24 -0.50 -17.89
C ILE A 53 -7.14 0.75 -18.76
N GLU A 54 -8.17 1.58 -18.77
CA GLU A 54 -8.19 2.85 -19.52
C GLU A 54 -7.02 3.76 -19.11
N SER A 55 -6.74 3.85 -17.81
CA SER A 55 -5.65 4.68 -17.29
C SER A 55 -4.25 4.16 -17.68
N VAL A 56 -4.09 2.83 -17.77
CA VAL A 56 -2.82 2.21 -18.17
C VAL A 56 -2.62 2.30 -19.68
N LEU A 57 -3.67 2.15 -20.47
CA LEU A 57 -3.63 2.38 -21.93
C LEU A 57 -3.31 3.83 -22.27
N GLY A 58 -3.75 4.77 -21.44
CA GLY A 58 -3.48 6.21 -21.56
C GLY A 58 -2.08 6.65 -21.13
N GLN A 59 -1.16 5.74 -20.76
CA GLN A 59 0.17 6.11 -20.31
C GLN A 59 1.01 6.75 -21.44
N ARG A 60 1.79 7.76 -21.06
CA ARG A 60 2.67 8.54 -21.94
C ARG A 60 4.12 8.48 -21.47
N GLY A 61 5.06 8.74 -22.38
CA GLY A 61 6.48 8.74 -22.05
C GLY A 61 7.09 7.34 -21.86
N VAL A 62 6.41 6.28 -22.32
CA VAL A 62 6.89 4.88 -22.28
C VAL A 62 6.69 4.26 -23.67
N PRO A 63 7.62 4.46 -24.62
CA PRO A 63 7.49 3.98 -25.99
C PRO A 63 7.36 2.47 -26.11
N ASP A 64 8.14 1.71 -25.32
CA ASP A 64 8.05 0.23 -25.27
C ASP A 64 7.28 -0.20 -24.02
N LEU A 65 5.95 -0.09 -24.11
CA LEU A 65 5.01 -0.46 -23.05
C LEU A 65 4.27 -1.76 -23.40
N GLU A 66 4.42 -2.77 -22.55
CA GLU A 66 3.59 -3.97 -22.51
C GLU A 66 2.62 -3.92 -21.34
N ILE A 67 1.39 -4.39 -21.54
CA ILE A 67 0.36 -4.46 -20.49
C ILE A 67 -0.12 -5.91 -20.40
N LEU A 68 0.05 -6.52 -19.24
CA LEU A 68 -0.37 -7.89 -18.98
C LEU A 68 -1.41 -7.89 -17.86
N VAL A 69 -2.59 -8.41 -18.13
CA VAL A 69 -3.66 -8.62 -17.15
C VAL A 69 -3.81 -10.12 -16.94
N LEU A 70 -3.74 -10.59 -15.70
CA LEU A 70 -3.99 -11.98 -15.38
C LEU A 70 -5.31 -12.11 -14.64
N ASP A 71 -6.26 -12.80 -15.25
CA ASP A 71 -7.51 -13.18 -14.61
C ASP A 71 -7.31 -14.47 -13.80
N ASP A 72 -7.29 -14.33 -12.46
CA ASP A 72 -7.05 -15.42 -11.51
C ASP A 72 -8.37 -16.19 -11.21
N GLY A 73 -9.10 -16.59 -12.27
CA GLY A 73 -10.33 -17.36 -12.17
C GLY A 73 -11.49 -16.54 -11.61
N SER A 74 -11.74 -15.36 -12.16
CA SER A 74 -12.92 -14.54 -11.82
C SER A 74 -14.22 -15.19 -12.26
N THR A 75 -15.28 -14.93 -11.50
CA THR A 75 -16.64 -15.44 -11.76
C THR A 75 -17.64 -14.32 -12.07
N ASP A 76 -17.20 -13.06 -12.01
CA ASP A 76 -18.04 -11.86 -12.15
C ASP A 76 -17.97 -11.18 -13.53
N GLY A 77 -17.26 -11.80 -14.49
CA GLY A 77 -17.07 -11.22 -15.83
C GLY A 77 -15.91 -10.24 -15.94
N THR A 78 -14.96 -10.23 -14.98
CA THR A 78 -13.76 -9.36 -15.00
C THR A 78 -13.03 -9.39 -16.34
N ALA A 79 -12.72 -10.59 -16.88
CA ALA A 79 -11.99 -10.72 -18.15
C ALA A 79 -12.72 -10.07 -19.33
N GLU A 80 -14.05 -10.13 -19.34
CA GLU A 80 -14.88 -9.50 -20.38
C GLU A 80 -14.85 -7.97 -20.28
N VAL A 81 -14.89 -7.45 -19.06
CA VAL A 81 -14.73 -6.00 -18.83
C VAL A 81 -13.37 -5.53 -19.32
N VAL A 82 -12.28 -6.28 -19.05
CA VAL A 82 -10.93 -5.96 -19.54
C VAL A 82 -10.88 -5.96 -21.07
N ARG A 83 -11.45 -6.98 -21.76
CA ARG A 83 -11.48 -7.04 -23.22
C ARG A 83 -12.16 -5.82 -23.83
N ARG A 84 -13.31 -5.41 -23.26
CA ARG A 84 -14.05 -4.24 -23.72
C ARG A 84 -13.26 -2.96 -23.51
N ALA A 85 -12.67 -2.77 -22.34
CA ALA A 85 -11.86 -1.59 -22.01
C ALA A 85 -10.57 -1.52 -22.85
N ALA A 86 -10.00 -2.68 -23.21
CA ALA A 86 -8.82 -2.77 -24.06
C ALA A 86 -9.07 -2.34 -25.51
N ALA A 87 -10.31 -2.44 -25.99
CA ALA A 87 -10.72 -2.04 -27.35
C ALA A 87 -9.80 -2.55 -28.48
N GLY A 88 -9.14 -3.70 -28.28
CA GLY A 88 -8.22 -4.31 -29.26
C GLY A 88 -6.80 -3.71 -29.26
N ASP A 89 -6.42 -2.91 -28.28
CA ASP A 89 -5.06 -2.35 -28.19
C ASP A 89 -4.00 -3.47 -28.15
N PRO A 90 -3.05 -3.53 -29.10
CA PRO A 90 -2.09 -4.62 -29.23
C PRO A 90 -1.07 -4.69 -28.07
N ARG A 91 -0.92 -3.62 -27.29
CA ARG A 91 -0.04 -3.59 -26.11
C ARG A 91 -0.58 -4.43 -24.95
N LEU A 92 -1.90 -4.67 -24.91
CA LEU A 92 -2.56 -5.36 -23.80
C LEU A 92 -2.81 -6.83 -24.16
N LYS A 93 -2.37 -7.71 -23.25
CA LYS A 93 -2.65 -9.16 -23.32
C LYS A 93 -3.35 -9.61 -22.04
N ILE A 94 -4.36 -10.44 -22.19
CA ILE A 94 -5.10 -11.07 -21.09
C ILE A 94 -4.64 -12.51 -20.95
N LEU A 95 -4.21 -12.87 -19.75
CA LEU A 95 -3.77 -14.21 -19.38
C LEU A 95 -4.81 -14.86 -18.48
N THR A 96 -5.01 -16.15 -18.63
CA THR A 96 -5.79 -16.95 -17.71
C THR A 96 -4.88 -17.53 -16.64
N GLY A 97 -5.19 -17.30 -15.37
CA GLY A 97 -4.43 -17.81 -14.25
C GLY A 97 -4.47 -19.32 -14.16
N ALA A 98 -3.33 -19.94 -13.88
CA ALA A 98 -3.25 -21.35 -13.56
C ALA A 98 -3.87 -21.66 -12.20
N VAL A 99 -4.17 -22.94 -11.97
CA VAL A 99 -4.67 -23.43 -10.68
C VAL A 99 -3.69 -23.08 -9.56
N LEU A 100 -4.23 -22.56 -8.45
CA LEU A 100 -3.44 -22.14 -7.30
C LEU A 100 -2.74 -23.34 -6.65
N PRO A 101 -1.40 -23.39 -6.62
CA PRO A 101 -0.67 -24.48 -6.00
C PRO A 101 -0.77 -24.44 -4.46
N PRO A 102 -0.61 -25.58 -3.76
CA PRO A 102 -0.54 -25.61 -2.30
C PRO A 102 0.54 -24.67 -1.76
N GLY A 103 0.20 -23.94 -0.69
CA GLY A 103 1.12 -23.01 -0.02
C GLY A 103 1.28 -21.65 -0.68
N TRP A 104 0.58 -21.38 -1.78
CA TRP A 104 0.52 -20.06 -2.40
C TRP A 104 -0.74 -19.30 -2.02
N LEU A 105 -0.61 -17.99 -1.88
CA LEU A 105 -1.75 -17.08 -1.90
C LEU A 105 -2.02 -16.59 -3.34
N GLY A 106 -3.28 -16.22 -3.60
CA GLY A 106 -3.72 -15.88 -4.96
C GLY A 106 -2.92 -14.74 -5.61
N LYS A 107 -2.75 -13.59 -4.91
CA LYS A 107 -2.05 -12.44 -5.48
C LYS A 107 -0.57 -12.73 -5.77
N PRO A 108 0.23 -13.28 -4.84
CA PRO A 108 1.61 -13.68 -5.17
C PRO A 108 1.70 -14.66 -6.34
N HIS A 109 0.77 -15.63 -6.45
CA HIS A 109 0.75 -16.57 -7.56
C HIS A 109 0.43 -15.90 -8.90
N ALA A 110 -0.54 -15.00 -8.93
CA ALA A 110 -0.88 -14.23 -10.13
C ALA A 110 0.29 -13.34 -10.56
N CYS A 111 0.92 -12.63 -9.61
CA CYS A 111 2.10 -11.81 -9.87
C CYS A 111 3.31 -12.63 -10.36
N ALA A 112 3.51 -13.85 -9.85
CA ALA A 112 4.56 -14.75 -10.33
C ALA A 112 4.36 -15.15 -11.80
N GLN A 113 3.14 -15.52 -12.18
CA GLN A 113 2.80 -15.87 -13.56
C GLN A 113 2.97 -14.67 -14.50
N LEU A 114 2.52 -13.47 -14.09
CA LEU A 114 2.73 -12.25 -14.86
C LEU A 114 4.22 -11.96 -15.08
N SER A 115 5.02 -12.05 -14.00
CA SER A 115 6.46 -11.80 -14.07
C SER A 115 7.20 -12.79 -14.98
N ALA A 116 6.73 -14.04 -15.08
CA ALA A 116 7.36 -15.08 -15.87
C ALA A 116 7.25 -14.86 -17.39
N VAL A 117 6.25 -14.09 -17.83
CA VAL A 117 6.00 -13.82 -19.27
C VAL A 117 6.24 -12.36 -19.65
N ALA A 118 6.51 -11.50 -18.67
CA ALA A 118 6.80 -10.09 -18.90
C ALA A 118 8.15 -9.90 -19.60
N ARG A 119 8.22 -8.96 -20.55
CA ARG A 119 9.43 -8.66 -21.35
C ARG A 119 10.19 -7.44 -20.83
N GLY A 120 9.54 -6.62 -19.99
CA GLY A 120 10.10 -5.36 -19.52
C GLY A 120 11.30 -5.55 -18.58
N GLU A 121 12.28 -4.67 -18.69
CA GLU A 121 13.36 -4.52 -17.72
C GLU A 121 12.84 -3.93 -16.40
N VAL A 122 11.80 -3.10 -16.50
CA VAL A 122 11.06 -2.54 -15.37
C VAL A 122 9.67 -3.17 -15.33
N LEU A 123 9.35 -3.85 -14.23
CA LEU A 123 8.06 -4.46 -13.97
C LEU A 123 7.25 -3.54 -13.05
N VAL A 124 6.08 -3.14 -13.50
CA VAL A 124 5.19 -2.23 -12.76
C VAL A 124 3.92 -2.98 -12.38
N PHE A 125 3.83 -3.40 -11.13
CA PHE A 125 2.63 -4.04 -10.58
C PHE A 125 1.62 -2.97 -10.20
N VAL A 126 0.38 -3.12 -10.68
CA VAL A 126 -0.73 -2.22 -10.42
C VAL A 126 -1.94 -3.04 -10.00
N ASP A 127 -2.53 -2.72 -8.83
CA ASP A 127 -3.76 -3.38 -8.42
C ASP A 127 -4.96 -2.93 -9.28
N ALA A 128 -5.96 -3.80 -9.44
CA ALA A 128 -7.10 -3.60 -10.32
C ALA A 128 -8.06 -2.46 -9.90
N ASP A 129 -7.79 -1.82 -8.77
CA ASP A 129 -8.54 -0.69 -8.20
C ASP A 129 -7.75 0.63 -8.19
N VAL A 130 -6.65 0.68 -8.94
CA VAL A 130 -5.77 1.84 -9.06
C VAL A 130 -5.95 2.51 -10.42
N VAL A 131 -6.18 3.82 -10.41
CA VAL A 131 -6.25 4.65 -11.62
C VAL A 131 -5.01 5.53 -11.69
N LEU A 132 -4.25 5.42 -12.78
CA LEU A 132 -2.98 6.09 -12.99
C LEU A 132 -3.17 7.44 -13.71
N ALA A 133 -2.36 8.44 -13.35
CA ALA A 133 -2.19 9.64 -14.15
C ALA A 133 -1.39 9.33 -15.44
N PRO A 134 -1.52 10.14 -16.52
CA PRO A 134 -0.94 9.80 -17.82
C PRO A 134 0.58 9.61 -17.87
N THR A 135 1.34 10.12 -16.89
CA THR A 135 2.81 9.99 -16.82
C THR A 135 3.28 9.13 -15.65
N ALA A 136 2.37 8.41 -14.99
CA ALA A 136 2.67 7.70 -13.75
C ALA A 136 3.74 6.62 -13.91
N VAL A 137 3.65 5.83 -14.99
CA VAL A 137 4.62 4.75 -15.27
C VAL A 137 5.99 5.33 -15.60
N ALA A 138 6.05 6.38 -16.43
CA ALA A 138 7.31 7.07 -16.76
C ALA A 138 7.96 7.67 -15.51
N ALA A 139 7.17 8.31 -14.64
CA ALA A 139 7.65 8.88 -13.39
C ALA A 139 8.18 7.81 -12.42
N ALA A 140 7.51 6.66 -12.31
CA ALA A 140 7.97 5.55 -11.50
C ALA A 140 9.31 4.98 -12.01
N ALA A 141 9.43 4.76 -13.32
CA ALA A 141 10.67 4.29 -13.95
C ALA A 141 11.82 5.31 -13.77
N ALA A 142 11.56 6.61 -13.96
CA ALA A 142 12.54 7.66 -13.73
C ALA A 142 13.06 7.70 -12.28
N MET A 143 12.20 7.45 -11.29
CA MET A 143 12.62 7.36 -9.89
C MET A 143 13.52 6.14 -9.61
N MET A 144 13.41 5.06 -10.38
CA MET A 144 14.28 3.90 -10.26
C MET A 144 15.68 4.15 -10.84
N ALA A 145 15.76 4.89 -11.96
CA ALA A 145 16.99 5.13 -12.71
C ALA A 145 17.93 6.20 -12.14
N GLY A 146 17.56 6.94 -11.11
CA GLY A 146 18.34 8.06 -10.56
C GLY A 146 19.77 7.69 -10.13
N GLY A 147 20.59 8.67 -9.74
CA GLY A 147 22.03 8.50 -9.42
C GLY A 147 22.39 7.47 -8.34
N ARG A 148 21.39 6.94 -7.65
CA ARG A 148 21.45 5.72 -6.81
C ARG A 148 20.25 4.84 -7.17
N PRO A 149 20.41 3.92 -8.14
CA PRO A 149 19.29 3.13 -8.66
C PRO A 149 18.54 2.40 -7.55
N MET A 150 17.21 2.35 -7.68
CA MET A 150 16.35 1.58 -6.80
C MET A 150 16.01 0.26 -7.47
N ALA A 151 16.14 -0.83 -6.73
CA ALA A 151 15.71 -2.14 -7.19
C ALA A 151 14.19 -2.30 -7.09
N LEU A 152 13.56 -1.60 -6.13
CA LEU A 152 12.12 -1.57 -5.95
C LEU A 152 11.71 -0.21 -5.40
N ILE A 153 10.66 0.38 -5.97
CA ILE A 153 10.02 1.57 -5.44
C ILE A 153 8.50 1.36 -5.32
N SER A 154 7.99 1.63 -4.13
CA SER A 154 6.55 1.67 -3.88
C SER A 154 6.05 3.10 -4.04
N VAL A 155 5.25 3.33 -5.08
CA VAL A 155 4.65 4.62 -5.40
C VAL A 155 3.30 4.67 -4.70
N TRP A 156 3.19 5.41 -3.59
CA TRP A 156 2.02 5.38 -2.73
C TRP A 156 0.86 6.18 -3.32
N PRO A 157 -0.24 5.54 -3.78
CA PRO A 157 -1.36 6.24 -4.40
C PRO A 157 -2.15 7.07 -3.39
N ARG A 158 -2.85 8.08 -3.89
CA ARG A 158 -3.90 8.77 -3.14
C ARG A 158 -5.03 7.81 -2.80
N GLN A 159 -5.30 7.61 -1.51
CA GLN A 159 -6.37 6.74 -1.04
C GLN A 159 -7.70 7.51 -1.03
N LEU A 160 -8.71 6.99 -1.74
CA LEU A 160 -10.07 7.51 -1.74
C LEU A 160 -10.89 6.73 -0.70
N ALA A 161 -10.85 7.20 0.54
CA ALA A 161 -11.63 6.61 1.62
C ALA A 161 -13.14 6.89 1.45
N THR A 162 -13.97 5.92 1.74
CA THR A 162 -15.44 6.01 1.67
C THR A 162 -16.07 5.57 2.98
N GLY A 163 -17.17 6.21 3.35
CA GLY A 163 -17.91 5.93 4.58
C GLY A 163 -17.10 6.18 5.87
N VAL A 164 -17.74 6.13 7.01
CA VAL A 164 -17.14 6.47 8.30
C VAL A 164 -15.94 5.58 8.62
N LEU A 165 -16.07 4.25 8.47
CA LEU A 165 -15.00 3.33 8.81
C LEU A 165 -13.79 3.48 7.86
N GLY A 166 -14.02 3.76 6.57
CA GLY A 166 -12.96 4.07 5.62
C GLY A 166 -12.16 5.30 6.02
N HIS A 167 -12.84 6.38 6.38
CA HIS A 167 -12.22 7.62 6.86
C HIS A 167 -11.46 7.45 8.19
N LEU A 168 -11.93 6.59 9.08
CA LEU A 168 -11.23 6.30 10.33
C LEU A 168 -9.97 5.46 10.11
N ILE A 169 -10.02 4.42 9.26
CA ILE A 169 -8.99 3.37 9.21
C ILE A 169 -7.98 3.55 8.09
N GLN A 170 -8.40 3.80 6.83
CA GLN A 170 -7.49 3.80 5.69
C GLN A 170 -6.31 4.79 5.81
N PRO A 171 -6.52 6.04 6.28
CA PRO A 171 -5.40 6.96 6.44
C PRO A 171 -4.37 6.56 7.51
N LEU A 172 -4.72 5.66 8.45
CA LEU A 172 -3.76 5.12 9.43
C LEU A 172 -2.64 4.32 8.74
N LEU A 173 -2.87 3.80 7.54
CA LEU A 173 -1.89 3.04 6.81
C LEU A 173 -0.64 3.90 6.48
N ALA A 174 -0.82 5.06 5.86
CA ALA A 174 0.27 5.98 5.56
C ALA A 174 0.83 6.63 6.84
N TRP A 175 -0.04 7.08 7.74
CA TRP A 175 0.33 7.68 9.01
C TRP A 175 1.25 6.77 9.84
N SER A 176 0.99 5.47 9.89
CA SER A 176 1.74 4.54 10.74
C SER A 176 3.23 4.49 10.39
N TRP A 177 3.60 4.34 9.12
CA TRP A 177 5.01 4.29 8.74
C TRP A 177 5.65 5.68 8.68
N LEU A 178 4.89 6.73 8.40
CA LEU A 178 5.38 8.10 8.47
C LEU A 178 5.79 8.49 9.90
N THR A 179 5.05 8.04 10.91
CA THR A 179 5.35 8.33 12.32
C THR A 179 6.42 7.43 12.93
N THR A 180 6.66 6.23 12.39
CA THR A 180 7.51 5.22 13.04
C THR A 180 8.80 4.89 12.28
N LEU A 181 8.81 4.96 10.94
CA LEU A 181 9.95 4.57 10.14
C LEU A 181 10.84 5.76 9.79
N PRO A 182 12.15 5.78 10.15
CA PRO A 182 13.06 6.86 9.78
C PRO A 182 13.46 6.73 8.29
N LEU A 183 12.70 7.33 7.38
CA LEU A 183 12.84 7.16 5.92
C LEU A 183 14.26 7.41 5.40
N GLY A 184 14.93 8.47 5.89
CA GLY A 184 16.29 8.79 5.46
C GLY A 184 17.32 7.73 5.82
N ILE A 185 17.07 6.93 6.88
CA ILE A 185 17.89 5.79 7.29
C ILE A 185 17.38 4.54 6.56
N ALA A 186 16.08 4.36 6.49
CA ALA A 186 15.43 3.18 5.92
C ALA A 186 15.84 2.94 4.46
N GLU A 187 15.90 3.97 3.62
CA GLU A 187 16.33 3.85 2.22
C GLU A 187 17.81 3.48 2.03
N ARG A 188 18.65 3.74 3.04
CA ARG A 188 20.08 3.41 3.04
C ARG A 188 20.37 2.10 3.74
N SER A 189 19.42 1.59 4.51
CA SER A 189 19.58 0.38 5.31
C SER A 189 19.29 -0.87 4.49
N ARG A 190 20.08 -1.90 4.68
CA ARG A 190 19.82 -3.25 4.17
C ARG A 190 18.92 -4.08 5.09
N ARG A 191 18.55 -3.54 6.27
CA ARG A 191 17.75 -4.26 7.26
C ARG A 191 16.32 -4.50 6.73
N PRO A 192 15.85 -5.77 6.66
CA PRO A 192 14.48 -6.07 6.21
C PRO A 192 13.40 -5.40 7.07
N SER A 193 13.67 -5.21 8.38
CA SER A 193 12.72 -4.56 9.30
C SER A 193 12.43 -3.09 8.97
N MET A 194 13.26 -2.45 8.15
CA MET A 194 13.07 -1.07 7.69
C MET A 194 12.40 -1.00 6.30
N ALA A 195 11.94 -2.14 5.75
CA ALA A 195 11.17 -2.14 4.51
C ALA A 195 9.76 -1.61 4.75
N VAL A 196 9.31 -0.75 3.85
CA VAL A 196 7.92 -0.33 3.71
C VAL A 196 7.55 -0.40 2.23
N ALA A 197 6.37 -0.91 1.95
CA ALA A 197 5.80 -0.94 0.61
C ALA A 197 4.27 -0.92 0.69
N ASN A 198 3.66 -0.51 -0.40
CA ASN A 198 2.25 -0.67 -0.70
C ASN A 198 2.16 -1.27 -2.10
N GLY A 199 1.61 -2.46 -2.22
CA GLY A 199 1.53 -3.24 -3.45
C GLY A 199 0.57 -2.70 -4.51
N GLN A 200 -0.10 -1.58 -4.25
CA GLN A 200 -1.07 -0.99 -5.17
C GLN A 200 -0.43 -0.40 -6.43
N PHE A 201 0.77 0.19 -6.29
CA PHE A 201 1.57 0.67 -7.39
C PHE A 201 3.05 0.48 -7.04
N LEU A 202 3.65 -0.58 -7.59
CA LEU A 202 4.99 -1.03 -7.25
C LEU A 202 5.82 -1.20 -8.50
N ALA A 203 6.92 -0.47 -8.63
CA ALA A 203 7.88 -0.67 -9.71
C ALA A 203 9.11 -1.43 -9.19
N VAL A 204 9.56 -2.43 -9.94
CA VAL A 204 10.70 -3.28 -9.59
C VAL A 204 11.56 -3.58 -10.82
N ASP A 205 12.87 -3.58 -10.65
CA ASP A 205 13.82 -4.06 -11.65
C ASP A 205 13.68 -5.58 -11.81
N ALA A 206 13.51 -6.04 -13.04
CA ALA A 206 13.24 -7.46 -13.34
C ALA A 206 14.37 -8.38 -12.87
N ALA A 207 15.63 -7.96 -13.05
CA ALA A 207 16.78 -8.73 -12.61
C ALA A 207 16.89 -8.74 -11.08
N ALA A 208 16.56 -7.63 -10.40
CA ALA A 208 16.53 -7.59 -8.95
C ALA A 208 15.41 -8.44 -8.37
N LEU A 209 14.23 -8.47 -9.00
CA LEU A 209 13.14 -9.37 -8.63
C LEU A 209 13.58 -10.84 -8.73
N THR A 210 14.24 -11.20 -9.82
CA THR A 210 14.77 -12.56 -10.02
C THR A 210 15.80 -12.92 -8.95
N ARG A 211 16.76 -12.04 -8.67
CA ARG A 211 17.76 -12.25 -7.60
C ARG A 211 17.14 -12.41 -6.23
N ALA A 212 16.02 -11.74 -5.96
CA ALA A 212 15.27 -11.83 -4.71
C ALA A 212 14.44 -13.14 -4.58
N GLY A 213 14.48 -14.03 -5.58
CA GLY A 213 13.68 -15.26 -5.64
C GLY A 213 12.27 -15.06 -6.16
N GLY A 214 11.98 -13.91 -6.77
CA GLY A 214 10.68 -13.57 -7.35
C GLY A 214 9.55 -13.57 -6.32
N TRP A 215 8.33 -13.68 -6.80
CA TRP A 215 7.14 -13.79 -5.96
C TRP A 215 7.06 -15.11 -5.20
N ALA A 216 7.85 -16.12 -5.58
CA ALA A 216 7.94 -17.38 -4.84
C ALA A 216 8.53 -17.19 -3.42
N ALA A 217 9.40 -16.20 -3.23
CA ALA A 217 9.96 -15.86 -1.93
C ALA A 217 8.89 -15.42 -0.92
N VAL A 218 7.75 -14.94 -1.40
CA VAL A 218 6.64 -14.39 -0.58
C VAL A 218 5.31 -15.11 -0.81
N ARG A 219 5.35 -16.32 -1.40
CA ARG A 219 4.17 -17.07 -1.85
C ARG A 219 3.05 -17.23 -0.83
N GLY A 220 3.38 -17.31 0.46
CA GLY A 220 2.44 -17.49 1.57
C GLY A 220 2.25 -16.24 2.43
N GLU A 221 2.78 -15.09 2.02
CA GLU A 221 2.69 -13.86 2.80
C GLU A 221 1.42 -13.07 2.45
N VAL A 222 0.65 -12.69 3.47
CA VAL A 222 -0.54 -11.84 3.31
C VAL A 222 -0.16 -10.38 3.06
N LEU A 223 1.02 -9.96 3.56
CA LEU A 223 1.65 -8.66 3.29
C LEU A 223 2.78 -8.88 2.28
N ASP A 224 2.40 -9.30 1.10
CA ASP A 224 3.26 -9.70 0.00
C ASP A 224 4.16 -8.56 -0.51
N ASP A 225 3.66 -7.34 -0.48
CA ASP A 225 4.36 -6.12 -0.85
C ASP A 225 5.55 -5.81 0.07
N ILE A 226 5.32 -5.81 1.38
CA ILE A 226 6.37 -5.63 2.39
C ILE A 226 7.33 -6.82 2.36
N GLY A 227 6.81 -8.03 2.21
CA GLY A 227 7.60 -9.25 2.06
C GLY A 227 8.54 -9.17 0.86
N LEU A 228 8.03 -8.75 -0.31
CA LEU A 228 8.83 -8.58 -1.51
C LEU A 228 9.92 -7.51 -1.32
N ALA A 229 9.58 -6.37 -0.72
CA ALA A 229 10.57 -5.34 -0.42
C ALA A 229 11.67 -5.85 0.53
N ARG A 230 11.33 -6.72 1.50
CA ARG A 230 12.29 -7.41 2.37
C ARG A 230 13.18 -8.37 1.60
N ALA A 231 12.59 -9.21 0.73
CA ALA A 231 13.33 -10.16 -0.10
C ALA A 231 14.32 -9.44 -1.02
N VAL A 232 13.90 -8.34 -1.67
CA VAL A 232 14.78 -7.50 -2.49
C VAL A 232 15.96 -6.94 -1.68
N ARG A 233 15.72 -6.50 -0.43
CA ARG A 233 16.81 -6.02 0.46
C ARG A 233 17.78 -7.12 0.86
N LEU A 234 17.28 -8.33 1.12
CA LEU A 234 18.12 -9.49 1.42
C LEU A 234 18.99 -9.91 0.25
N ALA A 235 18.56 -9.61 -0.98
CA ALA A 235 19.32 -9.77 -2.21
C ALA A 235 20.12 -8.50 -2.60
N ASP A 236 20.48 -7.67 -1.63
CA ASP A 236 21.27 -6.45 -1.78
C ASP A 236 20.62 -5.34 -2.63
N GLY A 237 19.35 -5.47 -2.96
CA GLY A 237 18.58 -4.45 -3.68
C GLY A 237 18.17 -3.29 -2.76
N ARG A 238 18.18 -2.08 -3.31
CA ARG A 238 17.68 -0.88 -2.61
C ARG A 238 16.19 -0.74 -2.82
N THR A 239 15.45 -0.47 -1.73
CA THR A 239 14.01 -0.25 -1.81
C THR A 239 13.64 1.10 -1.22
N GLY A 240 12.63 1.74 -1.78
CA GLY A 240 12.12 3.03 -1.32
C GLY A 240 10.62 3.18 -1.47
N VAL A 241 10.12 4.25 -0.87
CA VAL A 241 8.72 4.68 -1.02
C VAL A 241 8.69 6.11 -1.57
N ALA A 242 7.72 6.38 -2.43
CA ALA A 242 7.54 7.71 -3.02
C ALA A 242 6.11 8.21 -2.86
N ASP A 243 5.95 9.53 -2.88
CA ASP A 243 4.66 10.21 -2.96
C ASP A 243 4.04 9.98 -4.34
N GLY A 244 3.12 9.06 -4.43
CA GLY A 244 2.34 8.78 -5.65
C GLY A 244 0.99 9.49 -5.69
N SER A 245 0.68 10.37 -4.76
CA SER A 245 -0.64 11.00 -4.64
C SER A 245 -1.09 11.83 -5.85
N ALA A 246 -0.11 12.32 -6.64
CA ALA A 246 -0.35 12.99 -7.91
C ALA A 246 -0.35 12.04 -9.12
N LEU A 247 0.20 10.83 -8.96
CA LEU A 247 0.39 9.85 -10.03
C LEU A 247 -0.70 8.78 -10.07
N ALA A 248 -1.34 8.51 -8.94
CA ALA A 248 -2.32 7.43 -8.86
C ALA A 248 -3.37 7.70 -7.78
N THR A 249 -4.57 7.21 -8.02
CA THR A 249 -5.64 7.15 -7.03
C THR A 249 -6.09 5.71 -6.85
N CYS A 250 -6.44 5.34 -5.62
CA CYS A 250 -6.95 4.01 -5.29
C CYS A 250 -8.23 4.12 -4.47
N ARG A 251 -9.27 3.41 -4.89
CA ARG A 251 -10.50 3.19 -4.10
C ARG A 251 -10.55 1.73 -3.67
N MET A 252 -9.80 1.41 -2.63
CA MET A 252 -9.62 0.04 -2.15
C MET A 252 -10.95 -0.62 -1.70
N TYR A 253 -11.83 0.15 -1.05
CA TYR A 253 -13.10 -0.33 -0.51
C TYR A 253 -14.22 0.66 -0.79
N ALA A 254 -15.41 0.16 -1.11
CA ALA A 254 -16.61 0.97 -1.33
C ALA A 254 -17.45 1.12 -0.07
N THR A 255 -17.42 0.13 0.84
CA THR A 255 -18.30 0.05 2.02
C THR A 255 -17.53 -0.23 3.31
N GLY A 256 -18.15 0.10 4.46
CA GLY A 256 -17.59 -0.20 5.78
C GLY A 256 -17.33 -1.70 6.03
N PRO A 257 -18.25 -2.61 5.69
CA PRO A 257 -18.01 -4.05 5.75
C PRO A 257 -16.81 -4.52 4.95
N GLU A 258 -16.59 -3.98 3.75
CA GLU A 258 -15.40 -4.29 2.95
C GLU A 258 -14.10 -3.81 3.62
N VAL A 259 -14.11 -2.60 4.20
CA VAL A 259 -12.98 -2.11 5.01
C VAL A 259 -12.69 -3.08 6.15
N ALA A 260 -13.71 -3.46 6.91
CA ALA A 260 -13.55 -4.39 8.03
C ALA A 260 -13.00 -5.76 7.58
N ALA A 261 -13.53 -6.32 6.49
CA ALA A 261 -13.06 -7.60 5.95
C ALA A 261 -11.61 -7.51 5.44
N GLY A 262 -11.28 -6.45 4.71
CA GLY A 262 -9.95 -6.22 4.17
C GLY A 262 -8.87 -6.05 5.24
N TYR A 263 -9.14 -5.30 6.30
CA TYR A 263 -8.20 -5.14 7.41
C TYR A 263 -8.13 -6.39 8.29
N ARG A 264 -9.25 -7.07 8.54
CA ARG A 264 -9.25 -8.34 9.29
C ARG A 264 -8.38 -9.42 8.66
N LYS A 265 -8.31 -9.48 7.32
CA LYS A 265 -7.50 -10.49 6.62
C LYS A 265 -5.99 -10.34 6.90
N SER A 266 -5.49 -9.11 7.15
CA SER A 266 -4.05 -8.81 7.14
C SER A 266 -3.48 -8.27 8.45
N LEU A 267 -4.29 -7.68 9.35
CA LEU A 267 -3.76 -7.06 10.57
C LEU A 267 -3.03 -8.04 11.50
N TRP A 268 -3.42 -9.30 11.55
CA TRP A 268 -2.69 -10.31 12.33
C TRP A 268 -1.25 -10.49 11.83
N ALA A 269 -1.00 -10.35 10.53
CA ALA A 269 0.32 -10.48 9.93
C ALA A 269 1.19 -9.24 10.14
N ALA A 270 0.58 -8.06 10.31
CA ALA A 270 1.31 -6.80 10.44
C ALA A 270 2.18 -6.71 11.70
N PHE A 271 1.83 -7.40 12.78
CA PHE A 271 2.50 -7.32 14.07
C PHE A 271 3.22 -8.60 14.49
N GLY A 272 3.36 -9.56 13.60
CA GLY A 272 4.19 -10.75 13.68
C GLY A 272 3.71 -11.83 14.68
N SER A 273 3.29 -11.46 15.89
CA SER A 273 2.85 -12.38 16.93
C SER A 273 1.71 -11.80 17.77
N PRO A 274 0.93 -12.65 18.48
CA PRO A 274 -0.08 -12.17 19.42
C PRO A 274 0.50 -11.22 20.49
N GLY A 275 1.68 -11.54 21.01
CA GLY A 275 2.39 -10.70 21.98
C GLY A 275 2.80 -9.35 21.37
N GLY A 276 3.32 -9.36 20.15
CA GLY A 276 3.63 -8.15 19.38
C GLY A 276 2.39 -7.30 19.13
N ALA A 277 1.27 -7.91 18.75
CA ALA A 277 0.00 -7.22 18.56
C ALA A 277 -0.51 -6.55 19.85
N VAL A 278 -0.43 -7.25 20.99
CA VAL A 278 -0.80 -6.70 22.30
C VAL A 278 0.14 -5.53 22.67
N ALA A 279 1.45 -5.70 22.51
CA ALA A 279 2.43 -4.65 22.85
C ALA A 279 2.21 -3.38 22.01
N VAL A 280 2.07 -3.52 20.69
CA VAL A 280 1.80 -2.37 19.80
C VAL A 280 0.42 -1.77 20.08
N GLY A 281 -0.60 -2.59 20.30
CA GLY A 281 -1.94 -2.12 20.64
C GLY A 281 -1.96 -1.30 21.94
N THR A 282 -1.26 -1.77 22.99
CA THR A 282 -1.10 -1.06 24.24
C THR A 282 -0.35 0.26 24.03
N ALA A 283 0.74 0.25 23.26
CA ALA A 283 1.48 1.47 22.94
C ALA A 283 0.59 2.50 22.23
N LEU A 284 -0.16 2.08 21.21
CA LEU A 284 -1.09 2.96 20.50
C LEU A 284 -2.16 3.55 21.44
N ALA A 285 -2.74 2.74 22.34
CA ALA A 285 -3.72 3.21 23.31
C ALA A 285 -3.11 4.23 24.30
N VAL A 286 -1.90 3.96 24.82
CA VAL A 286 -1.20 4.86 25.74
C VAL A 286 -0.78 6.16 25.08
N VAL A 287 -0.39 6.12 23.80
CA VAL A 287 0.12 7.29 23.08
C VAL A 287 -1.01 8.17 22.53
N TYR A 288 -2.12 7.60 22.05
CA TYR A 288 -3.11 8.35 21.29
C TYR A 288 -4.53 8.35 21.91
N VAL A 289 -4.89 7.32 22.72
CA VAL A 289 -6.21 7.26 23.34
C VAL A 289 -6.18 7.86 24.74
N LEU A 290 -5.23 7.46 25.57
CA LEU A 290 -5.13 7.94 26.96
C LEU A 290 -4.94 9.46 27.07
N PRO A 291 -4.08 10.14 26.27
CA PRO A 291 -3.98 11.59 26.29
C PRO A 291 -5.28 12.29 25.89
N ALA A 292 -6.01 11.76 24.88
CA ALA A 292 -7.29 12.33 24.49
C ALA A 292 -8.34 12.21 25.60
N ALA A 293 -8.44 11.05 26.26
CA ALA A 293 -9.33 10.88 27.42
C ALA A 293 -8.98 11.82 28.57
N ALA A 294 -7.69 12.01 28.86
CA ALA A 294 -7.23 12.94 29.88
C ALA A 294 -7.48 14.40 29.50
N ALA A 295 -7.46 14.77 28.23
CA ALA A 295 -7.81 16.10 27.76
C ALA A 295 -9.28 16.46 28.10
N LEU A 296 -10.18 15.47 27.97
CA LEU A 296 -11.62 15.64 28.32
C LEU A 296 -11.84 15.93 29.83
N THR A 297 -10.89 15.53 30.68
CA THR A 297 -10.93 15.83 32.13
C THR A 297 -10.10 17.07 32.49
N GLY A 298 -9.73 17.90 31.52
CA GLY A 298 -9.05 19.18 31.74
C GLY A 298 -7.52 19.09 31.85
N SER A 299 -6.91 17.95 31.55
CA SER A 299 -5.45 17.80 31.57
C SER A 299 -4.77 18.54 30.41
N ARG A 300 -3.96 19.56 30.71
CA ARG A 300 -3.17 20.29 29.71
C ARG A 300 -2.16 19.39 29.00
N VAL A 301 -1.54 18.46 29.73
CA VAL A 301 -0.58 17.50 29.15
C VAL A 301 -1.31 16.52 28.22
N GLY A 302 -2.53 16.09 28.61
CA GLY A 302 -3.39 15.28 27.75
C GLY A 302 -3.79 16.02 26.48
N ALA A 303 -4.20 17.28 26.60
CA ALA A 303 -4.56 18.14 25.48
C ALA A 303 -3.40 18.31 24.48
N LEU A 304 -2.15 18.47 24.96
CA LEU A 304 -0.96 18.54 24.11
C LEU A 304 -0.75 17.23 23.32
N GLY A 305 -0.84 16.07 23.97
CA GLY A 305 -0.69 14.77 23.32
C GLY A 305 -1.78 14.50 22.29
N TYR A 306 -3.04 14.84 22.63
CA TYR A 306 -4.16 14.76 21.68
C TYR A 306 -3.94 15.67 20.47
N ALA A 307 -3.59 16.95 20.69
CA ALA A 307 -3.31 17.88 19.61
C ALA A 307 -2.17 17.40 18.69
N ALA A 308 -1.12 16.84 19.27
CA ALA A 308 -0.03 16.24 18.48
C ALA A 308 -0.53 15.10 17.57
N GLY A 309 -1.34 14.17 18.11
CA GLY A 309 -1.94 13.09 17.30
C GLY A 309 -2.84 13.62 16.19
N VAL A 310 -3.64 14.65 16.46
CA VAL A 310 -4.50 15.33 15.47
C VAL A 310 -3.65 15.97 14.36
N VAL A 311 -2.60 16.70 14.73
CA VAL A 311 -1.67 17.33 13.77
C VAL A 311 -1.01 16.27 12.89
N GLY A 312 -0.46 15.18 13.47
CA GLY A 312 0.13 14.09 12.70
C GLY A 312 -0.86 13.47 11.73
N ARG A 313 -2.07 13.17 12.20
CA ARG A 313 -3.12 12.63 11.33
C ARG A 313 -3.48 13.59 10.17
N TRP A 314 -3.59 14.88 10.48
CA TRP A 314 -3.93 15.91 9.49
C TRP A 314 -2.81 16.09 8.46
N THR A 315 -1.53 16.11 8.87
CA THR A 315 -0.39 16.26 7.96
C THR A 315 -0.24 15.06 7.03
N ALA A 316 -0.41 13.81 7.53
CA ALA A 316 -0.43 12.62 6.71
C ALA A 316 -1.53 12.66 5.63
N ARG A 317 -2.73 13.14 5.99
CA ARG A 317 -3.84 13.29 5.03
C ARG A 317 -3.58 14.37 3.99
N ARG A 318 -3.09 15.53 4.42
CA ARG A 318 -2.74 16.63 3.51
C ARG A 318 -1.66 16.21 2.51
N TRP A 319 -0.71 15.42 2.94
CA TRP A 319 0.27 14.83 2.05
C TRP A 319 -0.37 13.92 0.99
N CYS A 320 -1.32 13.08 1.37
CA CYS A 320 -2.06 12.23 0.44
C CYS A 320 -3.04 13.02 -0.45
N ARG A 321 -2.98 14.36 -0.46
CA ARG A 321 -3.84 15.29 -1.24
C ARG A 321 -5.34 15.04 -1.06
N SER A 322 -5.75 14.51 0.06
CA SER A 322 -7.15 14.44 0.46
C SER A 322 -7.51 15.76 1.16
N GLY A 323 -7.59 16.88 0.46
CA GLY A 323 -7.82 18.18 1.06
C GLY A 323 -9.31 18.57 1.04
N GLY A 324 -9.95 18.59 2.19
CA GLY A 324 -11.31 19.12 2.36
C GLY A 324 -11.59 19.44 3.83
N PRO A 325 -12.69 20.19 4.16
CA PRO A 325 -13.07 20.48 5.55
C PRO A 325 -13.31 19.19 6.36
N ALA A 326 -13.73 18.10 5.73
CA ALA A 326 -13.86 16.79 6.35
C ALA A 326 -12.54 16.24 6.91
N ASP A 327 -11.38 16.63 6.36
CA ASP A 327 -10.07 16.14 6.82
C ASP A 327 -9.74 16.61 8.24
N ALA A 328 -10.21 17.78 8.65
CA ALA A 328 -10.01 18.27 10.00
C ALA A 328 -10.82 17.46 11.02
N LEU A 329 -12.07 17.11 10.69
CA LEU A 329 -12.93 16.26 11.52
C LEU A 329 -12.35 14.84 11.62
N ASP A 330 -11.90 14.28 10.51
CA ASP A 330 -11.24 12.98 10.47
C ASP A 330 -9.94 12.96 11.30
N ALA A 331 -9.18 14.06 11.29
CA ALA A 331 -7.99 14.20 12.10
C ALA A 331 -8.33 14.29 13.58
N ALA A 332 -9.35 15.07 13.96
CA ALA A 332 -9.85 15.17 15.34
C ALA A 332 -10.35 13.82 15.87
N ALA A 333 -10.89 12.96 15.00
CA ALA A 333 -11.32 11.61 15.34
C ALA A 333 -10.15 10.61 15.50
N HIS A 334 -8.87 11.05 15.48
CA HIS A 334 -7.71 10.15 15.56
C HIS A 334 -7.76 9.13 16.71
N PRO A 335 -8.14 9.47 17.97
CA PRO A 335 -8.28 8.48 19.04
C PRO A 335 -9.34 7.42 18.75
N VAL A 336 -10.44 7.81 18.12
CA VAL A 336 -11.50 6.87 17.68
C VAL A 336 -10.97 5.95 16.59
N SER A 337 -10.16 6.48 15.66
CA SER A 337 -9.49 5.67 14.63
C SER A 337 -8.57 4.61 15.24
N ILE A 338 -7.81 4.95 16.27
CA ILE A 338 -6.97 4.00 17.00
C ILE A 338 -7.82 2.92 17.67
N VAL A 339 -8.90 3.30 18.37
CA VAL A 339 -9.81 2.32 19.01
C VAL A 339 -10.40 1.37 17.94
N ALA A 340 -10.89 1.92 16.82
CA ALA A 340 -11.42 1.10 15.73
C ALA A 340 -10.37 0.15 15.14
N LEU A 341 -9.12 0.60 14.98
CA LEU A 341 -8.01 -0.25 14.56
C LEU A 341 -7.75 -1.39 15.55
N LEU A 342 -7.77 -1.11 16.86
CA LEU A 342 -7.57 -2.13 17.90
C LEU A 342 -8.68 -3.19 17.90
N VAL A 343 -9.93 -2.78 17.68
CA VAL A 343 -11.07 -3.70 17.52
C VAL A 343 -10.87 -4.59 16.27
N LEU A 344 -10.45 -4.02 15.15
CA LEU A 344 -10.17 -4.79 13.93
C LEU A 344 -8.97 -5.72 14.14
N LEU A 345 -7.94 -5.31 14.85
CA LEU A 345 -6.77 -6.14 15.19
C LEU A 345 -7.18 -7.35 16.05
N ALA A 346 -7.97 -7.14 17.10
CA ALA A 346 -8.49 -8.23 17.93
C ALA A 346 -9.37 -9.18 17.10
N SER A 347 -10.23 -8.65 16.24
CA SER A 347 -11.07 -9.43 15.33
C SER A 347 -10.24 -10.23 14.31
N SER A 348 -9.14 -9.66 13.81
CA SER A 348 -8.20 -10.32 12.89
C SER A 348 -7.53 -11.53 13.55
N TRP A 349 -6.99 -11.37 14.75
CA TRP A 349 -6.39 -12.45 15.52
C TRP A 349 -7.41 -13.55 15.89
N SER A 350 -8.62 -13.15 16.29
CA SER A 350 -9.71 -14.10 16.55
C SER A 350 -10.05 -14.90 15.29
N GLY A 351 -10.18 -14.23 14.14
CA GLY A 351 -10.43 -14.89 12.85
C GLY A 351 -9.31 -15.84 12.45
N ARG A 352 -8.04 -15.44 12.66
CA ARG A 352 -6.87 -16.31 12.41
C ARG A 352 -6.88 -17.57 13.25
N ARG A 353 -7.14 -17.44 14.57
CA ARG A 353 -7.21 -18.59 15.49
C ARG A 353 -8.34 -19.57 15.16
N ARG A 354 -9.48 -19.04 14.70
CA ARG A 354 -10.65 -19.84 14.31
C ARG A 354 -10.59 -20.39 12.89
N GLY A 355 -9.60 -19.98 12.08
CA GLY A 355 -9.50 -20.36 10.67
C GLY A 355 -10.63 -19.82 9.80
N THR A 356 -11.22 -18.66 10.17
CA THR A 356 -12.37 -18.06 9.49
C THR A 356 -11.99 -16.87 8.58
N LEU A 357 -10.70 -16.67 8.34
CA LEU A 357 -10.27 -15.61 7.43
C LEU A 357 -10.36 -16.09 5.98
N HIS A 358 -11.09 -15.32 5.18
CA HIS A 358 -11.24 -15.55 3.75
C HIS A 358 -11.01 -14.26 2.98
N TRP A 359 -10.54 -14.39 1.74
CA TRP A 359 -10.42 -13.28 0.82
C TRP A 359 -10.76 -13.74 -0.59
N LYS A 360 -11.71 -13.07 -1.24
CA LYS A 360 -12.18 -13.39 -2.60
C LYS A 360 -12.44 -14.89 -2.79
N GLY A 361 -13.20 -15.48 -1.85
CA GLY A 361 -13.58 -16.88 -1.88
C GLY A 361 -12.51 -17.89 -1.47
N ARG A 362 -11.27 -17.45 -1.17
CA ARG A 362 -10.17 -18.34 -0.73
C ARG A 362 -9.88 -18.19 0.76
N ARG A 363 -9.57 -19.30 1.43
CA ARG A 363 -9.13 -19.30 2.83
C ARG A 363 -7.68 -18.80 2.93
N LEU A 364 -7.38 -18.01 3.98
CA LEU A 364 -6.07 -17.45 4.29
C LEU A 364 -5.36 -18.21 5.42
#